data_a048d3aa731ad6d2ddd446a8bd44ffbc
#
_entry.id   a048d3aa731ad6d2ddd446a8bd44ffbc
#
_cell.length_a   1.000
_cell.length_b   1.000
_cell.length_c   1.000
_cell.angle_alpha   90.00
_cell.angle_beta   90.00
_cell.angle_gamma   90.00
#
_symmetry.space_group_name_H-M   'P 1'
#
loop_
_entity.id
_entity.type
_entity.pdbx_description
1 polymer ?
#
loop_
_entity_poly.entity_id
_entity_poly.type
_entity_poly.pdbx_seq_one_letter_code
_entity_poly.pdbx_strand_id
1 'polypeptide(L)'
;MNMWRKQNDSSTLAEPRVLIRVFVAPGRLDGSVDFYRRLQGADVDARFDFPEASLRLATVGAFLLIEGDEEALAPFRSTVGTLLVDDVRPYYDRLVAEGAEIVFPLQQVPTGAGFNARHPDGTVVEYVHHRPTPEGL
;
A
#
# COMPACT_ATOMS: atom_id res chain seq x y z
N MET A 1 7.31 -5.89 -15.19
CA MET A 1 7.04 -5.78 -13.74
C MET A 1 6.40 -7.06 -13.25
N ASN A 2 6.96 -7.64 -12.21
CA ASN A 2 6.38 -8.83 -11.61
C ASN A 2 5.30 -8.44 -10.62
N MET A 3 4.09 -8.88 -10.89
CA MET A 3 2.98 -8.64 -9.96
C MET A 3 2.08 -9.87 -9.94
N TRP A 4 1.75 -10.28 -8.74
CA TRP A 4 0.70 -11.27 -8.50
C TRP A 4 -0.26 -10.70 -7.49
N ARG A 5 -1.55 -10.86 -7.74
CA ARG A 5 -2.57 -10.48 -6.76
C ARG A 5 -3.81 -11.32 -6.94
N LYS A 6 -4.44 -11.63 -5.81
CA LYS A 6 -5.62 -12.46 -5.74
C LYS A 6 -6.83 -11.78 -6.37
N GLN A 7 -6.91 -10.45 -6.22
CA GLN A 7 -7.98 -9.65 -6.79
C GLN A 7 -7.39 -8.47 -7.55
N ASN A 8 -7.93 -8.18 -8.71
CA ASN A 8 -7.43 -7.10 -9.56
C ASN A 8 -8.03 -5.75 -9.22
N ASP A 9 -9.07 -5.73 -8.39
CA ASP A 9 -9.91 -4.54 -8.26
C ASP A 9 -10.44 -4.43 -6.83
N SER A 10 -10.41 -3.22 -6.28
CA SER A 10 -10.97 -2.94 -4.95
C SER A 10 -12.29 -2.17 -5.03
N SER A 11 -12.83 -1.94 -6.24
CA SER A 11 -14.00 -1.08 -6.44
C SER A 11 -15.25 -1.54 -5.70
N THR A 12 -15.32 -2.81 -5.30
CA THR A 12 -16.48 -3.38 -4.62
C THR A 12 -16.36 -3.36 -3.09
N LEU A 13 -15.26 -2.82 -2.55
CA LEU A 13 -15.10 -2.74 -1.10
C LEU A 13 -16.14 -1.80 -0.51
N ALA A 14 -16.95 -2.30 0.43
CA ALA A 14 -17.92 -1.47 1.14
C ALA A 14 -17.25 -0.58 2.17
N GLU A 15 -16.13 -1.03 2.72
CA GLU A 15 -15.38 -0.32 3.76
C GLU A 15 -13.89 -0.36 3.43
N PRO A 16 -13.10 0.62 3.88
CA PRO A 16 -11.65 0.56 3.72
C PRO A 16 -11.08 -0.68 4.39
N ARG A 17 -10.12 -1.31 3.71
CA ARG A 17 -9.35 -2.40 4.30
C ARG A 17 -8.07 -1.82 4.86
N VAL A 18 -7.84 -2.02 6.15
CA VAL A 18 -6.66 -1.47 6.84
C VAL A 18 -5.50 -2.44 6.69
N LEU A 19 -4.35 -1.92 6.29
CA LEU A 19 -3.10 -2.68 6.22
C LEU A 19 -2.07 -2.04 7.14
N ILE A 20 -1.54 -2.84 8.07
CA ILE A 20 -0.45 -2.42 8.94
C ILE A 20 0.85 -2.57 8.16
N ARG A 21 1.69 -1.55 8.16
CA ARG A 21 2.97 -1.59 7.46
C ARG A 21 4.03 -2.29 8.26
N VAL A 22 4.78 -3.18 7.60
CA VAL A 22 5.93 -3.86 8.16
C VAL A 22 7.12 -3.61 7.24
N PHE A 23 8.18 -3.03 7.79
CA PHE A 23 9.38 -2.70 7.00
C PHE A 23 10.38 -3.84 7.12
N VAL A 24 10.84 -4.34 6.00
CA VAL A 24 11.60 -5.59 5.90
C VAL A 24 12.95 -5.31 5.25
N ALA A 25 14.02 -5.84 5.85
CA ALA A 25 15.36 -5.70 5.30
C ALA A 25 15.51 -6.48 3.97
N PRO A 26 16.46 -6.07 3.12
CA PRO A 26 16.68 -6.77 1.85
C PRO A 26 16.92 -8.27 2.06
N GLY A 27 16.28 -9.08 1.22
CA GLY A 27 16.40 -10.53 1.27
C GLY A 27 15.49 -11.21 2.29
N ARG A 28 14.69 -10.46 3.04
CA ARG A 28 13.86 -11.01 4.12
C ARG A 28 12.38 -11.12 3.78
N LEU A 29 11.98 -10.69 2.58
CA LEU A 29 10.55 -10.66 2.25
C LEU A 29 9.90 -12.04 2.32
N ASP A 30 10.53 -13.06 1.73
CA ASP A 30 9.95 -14.40 1.71
C ASP A 30 9.72 -14.96 3.11
N GLY A 31 10.71 -14.81 3.99
CA GLY A 31 10.60 -15.27 5.38
C GLY A 31 9.51 -14.52 6.14
N SER A 32 9.40 -13.22 5.89
CA SER A 32 8.35 -12.40 6.52
C SER A 32 6.97 -12.79 5.99
N VAL A 33 6.83 -13.04 4.70
CA VAL A 33 5.58 -13.52 4.12
C VAL A 33 5.15 -14.82 4.81
N ASP A 34 6.07 -15.78 4.98
CA ASP A 34 5.75 -17.06 5.63
C ASP A 34 5.29 -16.84 7.07
N PHE A 35 5.98 -15.96 7.81
CA PHE A 35 5.60 -15.65 9.19
C PHE A 35 4.18 -15.10 9.28
N TYR A 36 3.87 -14.09 8.46
CA TYR A 36 2.55 -13.45 8.54
C TYR A 36 1.44 -14.32 7.98
N ARG A 37 1.73 -15.21 7.05
CA ARG A 37 0.76 -16.22 6.61
C ARG A 37 0.40 -17.15 7.75
N ARG A 38 1.40 -17.67 8.45
CA ARG A 38 1.17 -18.60 9.59
C ARG A 38 0.46 -17.92 10.74
N LEU A 39 0.86 -16.67 11.04
CA LEU A 39 0.28 -15.93 12.15
C LEU A 39 -1.23 -15.75 11.98
N GLN A 40 -1.67 -15.48 10.78
CA GLN A 40 -3.07 -15.14 10.51
C GLN A 40 -3.87 -16.28 9.90
N GLY A 41 -3.22 -17.37 9.49
CA GLY A 41 -3.88 -18.40 8.69
C GLY A 41 -4.36 -17.83 7.36
N ALA A 42 -3.62 -16.89 6.79
CA ALA A 42 -4.02 -16.18 5.57
C ALA A 42 -3.03 -16.44 4.45
N ASP A 43 -3.50 -16.32 3.22
CA ASP A 43 -2.65 -16.39 2.04
C ASP A 43 -2.20 -15.00 1.60
N VAL A 44 -1.20 -14.97 0.72
CA VAL A 44 -0.76 -13.72 0.07
C VAL A 44 -1.91 -13.20 -0.79
N ASP A 45 -2.23 -11.92 -0.65
CA ASP A 45 -3.23 -11.25 -1.49
C ASP A 45 -2.61 -10.63 -2.74
N ALA A 46 -1.42 -10.06 -2.59
CA ALA A 46 -0.72 -9.44 -3.70
C ALA A 46 0.78 -9.47 -3.43
N ARG A 47 1.55 -9.55 -4.49
CA ARG A 47 3.00 -9.47 -4.44
C ARG A 47 3.48 -8.71 -5.68
N PHE A 48 4.25 -7.65 -5.47
CA PHE A 48 4.63 -6.77 -6.57
C PHE A 48 5.90 -6.01 -6.26
N ASP A 49 6.54 -5.53 -7.32
CA ASP A 49 7.71 -4.66 -7.21
C ASP A 49 7.30 -3.22 -7.44
N PHE A 50 8.00 -2.31 -6.78
CA PHE A 50 7.89 -0.87 -7.01
C PHE A 50 9.30 -0.36 -7.36
N PRO A 51 9.73 -0.55 -8.64
CA PRO A 51 11.12 -0.28 -9.03
C PRO A 51 11.53 1.18 -8.84
N GLU A 52 10.62 2.13 -9.06
CA GLU A 52 10.91 3.55 -8.94
C GLU A 52 11.36 3.91 -7.52
N ALA A 53 10.91 3.14 -6.53
CA ALA A 53 11.26 3.34 -5.13
C ALA A 53 12.24 2.29 -4.61
N SER A 54 12.68 1.36 -5.46
CA SER A 54 13.57 0.26 -5.08
C SER A 54 12.97 -0.63 -3.98
N LEU A 55 11.68 -0.90 -4.08
CA LEU A 55 10.94 -1.69 -3.08
C LEU A 55 10.36 -2.96 -3.68
N ARG A 56 10.23 -3.97 -2.83
CA ARG A 56 9.45 -5.18 -3.12
C ARG A 56 8.39 -5.31 -2.04
N LEU A 57 7.15 -5.59 -2.44
CA LEU A 57 6.01 -5.54 -1.52
C LEU A 57 5.17 -6.81 -1.59
N ALA A 58 4.52 -7.10 -0.47
CA ALA A 58 3.53 -8.17 -0.41
C ALA A 58 2.44 -7.78 0.59
N THR A 59 1.19 -8.09 0.25
CA THR A 59 0.09 -7.95 1.21
C THR A 59 -0.34 -9.34 1.67
N VAL A 60 -0.42 -9.51 2.98
CA VAL A 60 -0.80 -10.78 3.62
C VAL A 60 -1.80 -10.47 4.73
N GLY A 61 -3.07 -10.73 4.48
CA GLY A 61 -4.12 -10.43 5.45
C GLY A 61 -4.17 -8.94 5.79
N ALA A 62 -3.88 -8.62 7.05
CA ALA A 62 -3.93 -7.24 7.55
C ALA A 62 -2.59 -6.50 7.43
N PHE A 63 -1.60 -7.10 6.78
CA PHE A 63 -0.23 -6.54 6.76
C PHE A 63 0.24 -6.25 5.35
N LEU A 64 0.90 -5.10 5.20
CA LEU A 64 1.63 -4.73 3.99
C LEU A 64 3.12 -4.80 4.31
N LEU A 65 3.81 -5.76 3.71
CA LEU A 65 5.25 -5.96 3.91
C LEU A 65 5.99 -5.18 2.84
N ILE A 66 6.96 -4.37 3.26
CA ILE A 66 7.70 -3.47 2.38
C ILE A 66 9.19 -3.74 2.55
N GLU A 67 9.80 -4.36 1.55
CA GLU A 67 11.22 -4.71 1.59
C GLU A 67 12.05 -3.65 0.86
N GLY A 68 13.11 -3.20 1.50
CA GLY A 68 14.07 -2.29 0.93
C GLY A 68 15.21 -2.05 1.89
N ASP A 69 16.28 -1.40 1.41
CA ASP A 69 17.35 -0.97 2.29
C ASP A 69 16.90 0.30 3.06
N GLU A 70 17.75 0.76 3.99
CA GLU A 70 17.38 1.90 4.84
C GLU A 70 17.09 3.16 4.02
N GLU A 71 17.86 3.39 2.97
CA GLU A 71 17.66 4.55 2.10
C GLU A 71 16.33 4.48 1.36
N ALA A 72 16.00 3.30 0.82
CA ALA A 72 14.76 3.10 0.10
C ALA A 72 13.53 3.21 1.03
N LEU A 73 13.65 2.71 2.26
CA LEU A 73 12.54 2.71 3.21
C LEU A 73 12.32 4.07 3.88
N ALA A 74 13.37 4.90 3.97
CA ALA A 74 13.31 6.14 4.75
C ALA A 74 12.12 7.04 4.40
N PRO A 75 11.77 7.28 3.13
CA PRO A 75 10.63 8.15 2.80
C PRO A 75 9.28 7.60 3.25
N PHE A 76 9.20 6.29 3.52
CA PHE A 76 7.93 5.61 3.80
C PHE A 76 7.72 5.31 5.27
N ARG A 77 8.76 5.45 6.11
CA ARG A 77 8.66 5.05 7.51
C ARG A 77 7.70 5.88 8.34
N SER A 78 7.45 7.12 7.94
CA SER A 78 6.53 7.98 8.69
C SER A 78 5.06 7.68 8.41
N THR A 79 4.75 6.91 7.37
CA THR A 79 3.37 6.53 7.06
C THR A 79 2.99 5.34 7.92
N VAL A 80 2.00 5.53 8.80
CA VAL A 80 1.67 4.54 9.82
C VAL A 80 0.86 3.36 9.29
N GLY A 81 0.14 3.56 8.20
CA GLY A 81 -0.68 2.49 7.64
C GLY A 81 -1.14 2.81 6.24
N THR A 82 -1.80 1.82 5.66
CA THR A 82 -2.36 1.91 4.30
C THR A 82 -3.83 1.55 4.36
N LEU A 83 -4.66 2.39 3.75
CA LEU A 83 -6.07 2.08 3.55
C LEU A 83 -6.29 1.71 2.09
N LEU A 84 -6.72 0.47 1.87
CA LEU A 84 -7.19 0.04 0.55
C LEU A 84 -8.66 0.41 0.47
N VAL A 85 -8.99 1.27 -0.48
CA VAL A 85 -10.34 1.81 -0.65
C VAL A 85 -10.90 1.48 -2.03
N ASP A 86 -12.19 1.70 -2.20
CA ASP A 86 -12.85 1.47 -3.48
C ASP A 86 -12.41 2.47 -4.55
N ASP A 87 -12.27 3.75 -4.18
CA ASP A 87 -11.87 4.83 -5.08
C ASP A 87 -11.19 5.90 -4.25
N VAL A 88 -9.95 6.25 -4.59
CA VAL A 88 -9.18 7.23 -3.82
C VAL A 88 -9.69 8.65 -4.00
N ARG A 89 -10.38 8.97 -5.11
CA ARG A 89 -10.73 10.36 -5.43
C ARG A 89 -11.63 11.01 -4.38
N PRO A 90 -12.70 10.38 -3.90
CA PRO A 90 -13.52 10.99 -2.85
C PRO A 90 -12.74 11.24 -1.56
N TYR A 91 -11.81 10.34 -1.21
CA TYR A 91 -10.96 10.52 -0.02
C TYR A 91 -10.01 11.69 -0.22
N TYR A 92 -9.40 11.78 -1.39
CA TYR A 92 -8.50 12.88 -1.72
C TYR A 92 -9.22 14.23 -1.60
N ASP A 93 -10.37 14.35 -2.25
CA ASP A 93 -11.14 15.58 -2.25
C ASP A 93 -11.57 15.98 -0.83
N ARG A 94 -12.00 15.00 -0.04
CA ARG A 94 -12.41 15.24 1.35
C ARG A 94 -11.24 15.71 2.21
N LEU A 95 -10.10 15.05 2.08
CA LEU A 95 -8.92 15.41 2.88
C LEU A 95 -8.42 16.81 2.54
N VAL A 96 -8.39 17.16 1.26
CA VAL A 96 -8.02 18.52 0.83
C VAL A 96 -9.00 19.55 1.42
N ALA A 97 -10.30 19.26 1.35
CA ALA A 97 -11.33 20.16 1.89
C ALA A 97 -11.21 20.33 3.40
N GLU A 98 -10.73 19.33 4.12
CA GLU A 98 -10.59 19.39 5.58
C GLU A 98 -9.21 19.89 6.03
N GLY A 99 -8.37 20.34 5.11
CA GLY A 99 -7.08 20.94 5.44
C GLY A 99 -5.95 19.97 5.68
N ALA A 100 -6.09 18.70 5.25
CA ALA A 100 -4.99 17.75 5.34
C ALA A 100 -3.89 18.14 4.35
N GLU A 101 -2.65 17.83 4.72
CA GLU A 101 -1.49 18.04 3.86
C GLU A 101 -1.29 16.82 2.97
N ILE A 102 -1.15 17.02 1.65
CA ILE A 102 -0.83 15.92 0.74
C ILE A 102 0.68 15.72 0.73
N VAL A 103 1.13 14.62 1.31
CA VAL A 103 2.55 14.30 1.49
C VAL A 103 3.15 13.73 0.21
N PHE A 104 2.45 12.75 -0.38
CA PHE A 104 2.79 12.23 -1.70
C PHE A 104 1.58 12.44 -2.60
N PRO A 105 1.77 13.00 -3.81
CA PRO A 105 0.65 13.39 -4.66
C PRO A 105 -0.16 12.20 -5.14
N LEU A 106 -1.42 12.46 -5.49
CA LEU A 106 -2.26 11.47 -6.13
C LEU A 106 -1.64 11.09 -7.47
N GLN A 107 -1.29 9.82 -7.62
CA GLN A 107 -0.56 9.33 -8.78
C GLN A 107 -0.83 7.86 -9.01
N GLN A 108 -0.48 7.40 -10.20
CA GLN A 108 -0.52 5.98 -10.50
C GLN A 108 0.58 5.25 -9.74
N VAL A 109 0.23 4.11 -9.16
CA VAL A 109 1.17 3.23 -8.45
C VAL A 109 1.01 1.82 -9.04
N PRO A 110 1.91 0.86 -8.70
CA PRO A 110 1.86 -0.46 -9.35
C PRO A 110 0.51 -1.16 -9.32
N THR A 111 -0.25 -1.01 -8.24
CA THR A 111 -1.54 -1.70 -8.07
C THR A 111 -2.74 -0.89 -8.54
N GLY A 112 -2.57 0.40 -8.84
CA GLY A 112 -3.68 1.26 -9.24
C GLY A 112 -3.33 2.73 -9.08
N ALA A 113 -3.98 3.41 -8.14
CA ALA A 113 -3.67 4.81 -7.84
C ALA A 113 -3.66 5.03 -6.33
N GLY A 114 -2.86 5.98 -5.89
CA GLY A 114 -2.73 6.24 -4.46
C GLY A 114 -2.11 7.61 -4.17
N PHE A 115 -2.21 7.99 -2.91
CA PHE A 115 -1.60 9.20 -2.37
C PHE A 115 -1.38 9.02 -0.87
N ASN A 116 -0.50 9.86 -0.30
CA ASN A 116 -0.33 9.88 1.16
C ASN A 116 -0.74 11.24 1.68
N ALA A 117 -1.43 11.26 2.79
CA ALA A 117 -1.88 12.50 3.40
C ALA A 117 -1.52 12.53 4.88
N ARG A 118 -1.20 13.74 5.38
CA ARG A 118 -1.05 14.01 6.80
C ARG A 118 -2.37 14.60 7.29
N HIS A 119 -3.02 13.88 8.19
CA HIS A 119 -4.26 14.33 8.80
C HIS A 119 -3.99 15.56 9.69
N PRO A 120 -5.01 16.32 10.06
CA PRO A 120 -4.81 17.50 10.93
C PRO A 120 -4.12 17.18 12.26
N ASP A 121 -4.25 15.95 12.77
CA ASP A 121 -3.60 15.53 14.01
C ASP A 121 -2.15 15.06 13.81
N GLY A 122 -1.63 15.09 12.58
CA GLY A 122 -0.27 14.68 12.26
C GLY A 122 -0.11 13.25 11.77
N THR A 123 -1.16 12.44 11.81
CA THR A 123 -1.10 11.05 11.35
C THR A 123 -0.96 10.99 9.83
N VAL A 124 0.03 10.26 9.35
CA VAL A 124 0.28 10.09 7.92
C VAL A 124 -0.22 8.70 7.48
N VAL A 125 -1.12 8.69 6.50
CA VAL A 125 -1.74 7.46 5.99
C VAL A 125 -1.68 7.46 4.47
N GLU A 126 -1.43 6.28 3.91
CA GLU A 126 -1.56 6.07 2.47
C GLU A 126 -2.98 5.63 2.14
N TYR A 127 -3.51 6.19 1.06
CA TYR A 127 -4.80 5.80 0.48
C TYR A 127 -4.52 5.24 -0.90
N VAL A 128 -5.02 4.03 -1.17
CA VAL A 128 -4.76 3.35 -2.45
C VAL A 128 -6.00 2.60 -2.89
N HIS A 129 -6.26 2.60 -4.20
CA HIS A 129 -7.24 1.69 -4.77
C HIS A 129 -6.54 0.79 -5.78
N HIS A 130 -7.02 -0.45 -5.87
CA HIS A 130 -6.46 -1.43 -6.79
C HIS A 130 -7.31 -1.51 -8.05
N ARG A 131 -6.65 -1.45 -9.19
CA ARG A 131 -7.26 -1.60 -10.52
C ARG A 131 -6.31 -2.42 -11.38
N PRO A 132 -6.80 -3.05 -12.43
CA PRO A 132 -5.89 -3.64 -13.42
C PRO A 132 -4.94 -2.58 -13.94
N THR A 133 -3.68 -2.96 -14.15
CA THR A 133 -2.69 -2.03 -14.69
C THR A 133 -2.98 -1.77 -16.17
N PRO A 134 -2.53 -0.63 -16.72
CA PRO A 134 -2.71 -0.37 -18.15
C PRO A 134 -2.15 -1.46 -19.05
N GLU A 135 -1.03 -2.10 -18.66
CA GLU A 135 -0.48 -3.21 -19.42
C GLU A 135 -1.36 -4.45 -19.36
N GLY A 136 -2.17 -4.57 -18.34
CA GLY A 136 -3.08 -5.70 -18.17
C GLY A 136 -4.45 -5.48 -18.78
N LEU A 137 -4.69 -4.32 -19.30
CA LEU A 137 -5.98 -3.97 -19.89
C LEU A 137 -6.12 -4.40 -21.35
#